data_7691c0c275e0dc4f0b7c335cdd6cf5a9
#
_entry.id   7691c0c275e0dc4f0b7c335cdd6cf5a9
#
_cell.length_a   1.000
_cell.length_b   1.000
_cell.length_c   1.000
_cell.angle_alpha   90.00
_cell.angle_beta   90.00
_cell.angle_gamma   90.00
#
_symmetry.space_group_name_H-M   'P 1'
#
loop_
_entity.id
_entity.type
_entity.pdbx_description
1 polymer ?
#
loop_
_entity_poly.entity_id
_entity_poly.type
_entity_poly.pdbx_seq_one_letter_code
_entity_poly.pdbx_strand_id
1 'polypeptide(L)'
;MTLKASAIEKMVLFGDSLMAGYGLSNEHHLSVILEQNLKSEGHNIKVINGSVSGSTSSGGLNRVEWTLSESDIDLMILSLGANDMLRGINPDETQNNLEQIITIAQNKNIKVILAGMMAPTSHGFNYKKDFDKIYPDLSKKYNLPLIPFLLEGVALKPDLNQSDGMHPNEQGTLIISKTLQKSIKDNYLKP
;
A
#
# COMPACT_ATOMS: atom_id res chain seq x y z
N MET A 1 -23.91 -2.14 -24.94
CA MET A 1 -22.58 -2.74 -24.78
C MET A 1 -22.21 -2.64 -23.31
N THR A 2 -22.34 -3.71 -22.55
CA THR A 2 -21.87 -3.80 -21.18
C THR A 2 -20.34 -3.91 -21.25
N LEU A 3 -19.64 -2.85 -20.84
CA LEU A 3 -18.19 -2.91 -20.60
C LEU A 3 -17.98 -3.98 -19.52
N LYS A 4 -17.48 -5.16 -19.90
CA LYS A 4 -16.94 -6.12 -18.93
C LYS A 4 -15.86 -5.37 -18.13
N ALA A 5 -16.05 -5.25 -16.81
CA ALA A 5 -14.97 -4.82 -15.97
C ALA A 5 -13.77 -5.74 -16.26
N SER A 6 -12.65 -5.16 -16.70
CA SER A 6 -11.43 -5.92 -16.98
C SER A 6 -11.05 -6.69 -15.74
N ALA A 7 -10.89 -8.00 -15.85
CA ALA A 7 -10.37 -8.83 -14.76
C ALA A 7 -9.00 -8.28 -14.34
N ILE A 8 -8.67 -8.37 -13.04
CA ILE A 8 -7.33 -8.06 -12.58
C ILE A 8 -6.47 -9.28 -12.81
N GLU A 9 -5.41 -9.13 -13.59
CA GLU A 9 -4.44 -10.20 -13.89
C GLU A 9 -3.05 -9.87 -13.32
N LYS A 10 -2.72 -8.57 -13.22
CA LYS A 10 -1.44 -8.10 -12.71
C LYS A 10 -1.63 -6.92 -11.74
N MET A 11 -1.01 -6.99 -10.57
CA MET A 11 -0.99 -5.88 -9.63
C MET A 11 0.42 -5.56 -9.15
N VAL A 12 0.63 -4.32 -8.71
CA VAL A 12 1.87 -3.87 -8.09
C VAL A 12 1.63 -3.42 -6.64
N LEU A 13 2.48 -3.87 -5.72
CA LEU A 13 2.60 -3.31 -4.40
C LEU A 13 3.59 -2.14 -4.49
N PHE A 14 3.11 -0.92 -4.28
CA PHE A 14 3.90 0.30 -4.41
C PHE A 14 3.99 1.02 -3.08
N GLY A 15 5.10 0.79 -2.37
CA GLY A 15 5.27 1.24 -0.99
C GLY A 15 6.73 1.39 -0.58
N ASP A 16 6.93 1.31 0.71
CA ASP A 16 8.23 1.37 1.38
C ASP A 16 8.64 -0.02 1.97
N SER A 17 9.42 -0.02 3.05
CA SER A 17 9.90 -1.23 3.72
C SER A 17 8.79 -2.15 4.22
N LEU A 18 7.62 -1.59 4.59
CA LEU A 18 6.48 -2.36 5.09
C LEU A 18 5.89 -3.29 4.03
N MET A 19 6.02 -2.93 2.77
CA MET A 19 5.54 -3.73 1.64
C MET A 19 6.67 -4.43 0.88
N ALA A 20 7.92 -3.95 1.02
CA ALA A 20 9.08 -4.52 0.32
C ALA A 20 9.52 -5.88 0.85
N GLY A 21 9.16 -6.23 2.10
CA GLY A 21 9.63 -7.45 2.78
C GLY A 21 10.96 -7.24 3.51
N TYR A 22 11.21 -6.02 4.03
CA TYR A 22 12.44 -5.69 4.75
C TYR A 22 12.70 -6.68 5.90
N GLY A 23 13.92 -7.22 5.95
CA GLY A 23 14.37 -8.14 7.01
C GLY A 23 13.79 -9.56 6.92
N LEU A 24 12.96 -9.86 5.91
CA LEU A 24 12.35 -11.18 5.73
C LEU A 24 13.00 -11.94 4.58
N SER A 25 12.96 -13.27 4.64
CA SER A 25 13.30 -14.11 3.50
C SER A 25 12.24 -13.99 2.39
N ASN A 26 12.63 -14.26 1.16
CA ASN A 26 11.82 -13.99 -0.03
C ASN A 26 10.43 -14.65 0.01
N GLU A 27 10.33 -15.86 0.52
CA GLU A 27 9.07 -16.62 0.68
C GLU A 27 8.07 -15.93 1.64
N HIS A 28 8.56 -15.07 2.54
CA HIS A 28 7.76 -14.30 3.48
C HIS A 28 7.50 -12.86 3.03
N HIS A 29 7.94 -12.48 1.83
CA HIS A 29 7.59 -11.18 1.27
C HIS A 29 6.09 -11.07 1.03
N LEU A 30 5.53 -9.91 1.35
CA LEU A 30 4.09 -9.64 1.23
C LEU A 30 3.56 -9.94 -0.18
N SER A 31 4.32 -9.63 -1.23
CA SER A 31 3.95 -9.91 -2.63
C SER A 31 3.82 -11.41 -2.90
N VAL A 32 4.74 -12.22 -2.37
CA VAL A 32 4.73 -13.67 -2.55
C VAL A 32 3.55 -14.32 -1.82
N ILE A 33 3.35 -13.94 -0.55
CA ILE A 33 2.24 -14.46 0.26
C ILE A 33 0.90 -14.08 -0.36
N LEU A 34 0.73 -12.82 -0.79
CA LEU A 34 -0.51 -12.35 -1.39
C LEU A 34 -0.83 -13.06 -2.71
N GLU A 35 0.18 -13.25 -3.58
CA GLU A 35 0.03 -14.02 -4.83
C GLU A 35 -0.41 -15.45 -4.55
N GLN A 36 0.23 -16.13 -3.60
CA GLN A 36 -0.11 -17.50 -3.22
C GLN A 36 -1.52 -17.63 -2.65
N ASN A 37 -1.91 -16.69 -1.77
CA ASN A 37 -3.24 -16.68 -1.17
C ASN A 37 -4.34 -16.45 -2.22
N LEU A 38 -4.17 -15.48 -3.11
CA LEU A 38 -5.11 -15.24 -4.21
C LEU A 38 -5.22 -16.44 -5.14
N LYS A 39 -4.09 -17.05 -5.49
CA LYS A 39 -4.06 -18.25 -6.33
C LYS A 39 -4.76 -19.44 -5.69
N SER A 40 -4.60 -19.64 -4.39
CA SER A 40 -5.28 -20.73 -3.65
C SER A 40 -6.80 -20.60 -3.64
N GLU A 41 -7.30 -19.37 -3.81
CA GLU A 41 -8.74 -19.06 -3.95
C GLU A 41 -9.22 -19.03 -5.42
N GLY A 42 -8.37 -19.40 -6.38
CA GLY A 42 -8.73 -19.48 -7.81
C GLY A 42 -8.49 -18.18 -8.59
N HIS A 43 -7.88 -17.15 -7.98
CA HIS A 43 -7.54 -15.90 -8.65
C HIS A 43 -6.09 -15.93 -9.13
N ASN A 44 -5.88 -16.09 -10.42
CA ASN A 44 -4.52 -16.14 -11.01
C ASN A 44 -4.01 -14.72 -11.29
N ILE A 45 -3.63 -14.01 -10.22
CA ILE A 45 -3.17 -12.62 -10.26
C ILE A 45 -1.68 -12.59 -9.96
N LYS A 46 -0.90 -12.02 -10.86
CA LYS A 46 0.54 -11.76 -10.66
C LYS A 46 0.73 -10.56 -9.73
N VAL A 47 1.51 -10.73 -8.67
CA VAL A 47 1.82 -9.65 -7.72
C VAL A 47 3.27 -9.21 -7.83
N ILE A 48 3.48 -7.99 -8.31
CA ILE A 48 4.80 -7.38 -8.47
C ILE A 48 5.17 -6.62 -7.19
N ASN A 49 6.38 -6.83 -6.68
CA ASN A 49 6.93 -6.01 -5.62
C ASN A 49 7.61 -4.77 -6.23
N GLY A 50 6.89 -3.66 -6.31
CA GLY A 50 7.39 -2.35 -6.72
C GLY A 50 7.77 -1.45 -5.55
N SER A 51 7.93 -2.01 -4.34
CA SER A 51 8.22 -1.25 -3.12
C SER A 51 9.72 -1.11 -2.89
N VAL A 52 10.13 0.00 -2.26
CA VAL A 52 11.54 0.30 -1.97
C VAL A 52 11.69 0.73 -0.52
N SER A 53 12.47 -0.03 0.27
CA SER A 53 12.73 0.27 1.68
C SER A 53 13.27 1.68 1.87
N GLY A 54 12.75 2.41 2.87
CA GLY A 54 13.12 3.79 3.16
C GLY A 54 12.51 4.85 2.24
N SER A 55 11.68 4.45 1.26
CA SER A 55 11.05 5.38 0.33
C SER A 55 10.08 6.31 1.06
N THR A 56 10.21 7.62 0.83
CA THR A 56 9.22 8.64 1.17
C THR A 56 8.19 8.76 0.05
N SER A 57 7.13 9.55 0.27
CA SER A 57 6.17 9.91 -0.77
C SER A 57 6.85 10.56 -1.99
N SER A 58 7.81 11.46 -1.74
CA SER A 58 8.64 12.07 -2.80
C SER A 58 9.50 11.04 -3.54
N GLY A 59 10.15 10.12 -2.81
CA GLY A 59 10.89 9.01 -3.42
C GLY A 59 10.01 8.11 -4.28
N GLY A 60 8.77 7.87 -3.86
CA GLY A 60 7.77 7.16 -4.64
C GLY A 60 7.38 7.92 -5.90
N LEU A 61 7.09 9.22 -5.79
CA LEU A 61 6.73 10.06 -6.92
C LEU A 61 7.80 10.05 -8.01
N ASN A 62 9.07 10.12 -7.63
CA ASN A 62 10.19 10.12 -8.57
C ASN A 62 10.36 8.81 -9.36
N ARG A 63 9.74 7.70 -8.92
CA ARG A 63 9.88 6.38 -9.57
C ARG A 63 8.58 5.79 -10.08
N VAL A 64 7.42 6.41 -9.80
CA VAL A 64 6.12 5.82 -10.14
C VAL A 64 5.96 5.59 -11.64
N GLU A 65 6.34 6.54 -12.47
CA GLU A 65 6.22 6.39 -13.93
C GLU A 65 7.02 5.21 -14.45
N TRP A 66 8.26 5.05 -13.95
CA TRP A 66 9.10 3.90 -14.31
C TRP A 66 8.52 2.59 -13.79
N THR A 67 8.06 2.54 -12.54
CA THR A 67 7.45 1.33 -11.98
C THR A 67 6.19 0.92 -12.74
N LEU A 68 5.38 1.90 -13.17
CA LEU A 68 4.15 1.67 -13.95
C LEU A 68 4.38 1.68 -15.47
N SER A 69 5.64 1.58 -15.93
CA SER A 69 5.96 1.50 -17.36
C SER A 69 5.74 0.09 -17.93
N GLU A 70 5.72 -0.95 -17.09
CA GLU A 70 5.29 -2.26 -17.54
C GLU A 70 3.86 -2.20 -18.08
N SER A 71 3.64 -2.81 -19.23
CA SER A 71 2.30 -3.00 -19.76
C SER A 71 1.51 -3.97 -18.86
N ASP A 72 0.20 -3.79 -18.82
CA ASP A 72 -0.75 -4.72 -18.23
C ASP A 72 -0.84 -4.73 -16.70
N ILE A 73 -0.40 -3.65 -16.00
CA ILE A 73 -0.73 -3.46 -14.60
C ILE A 73 -2.18 -2.98 -14.49
N ASP A 74 -3.02 -3.75 -13.82
CA ASP A 74 -4.44 -3.44 -13.63
C ASP A 74 -4.73 -2.73 -12.32
N LEU A 75 -3.91 -3.00 -11.29
CA LEU A 75 -4.12 -2.51 -9.93
C LEU A 75 -2.80 -2.13 -9.26
N MET A 76 -2.78 -0.99 -8.62
CA MET A 76 -1.73 -0.57 -7.70
C MET A 76 -2.27 -0.54 -6.27
N ILE A 77 -1.55 -1.17 -5.33
CA ILE A 77 -1.77 -0.94 -3.90
C ILE A 77 -0.71 0.06 -3.45
N LEU A 78 -1.14 1.28 -3.14
CA LEU A 78 -0.27 2.39 -2.75
C LEU A 78 -0.20 2.49 -1.23
N SER A 79 0.99 2.35 -0.67
CA SER A 79 1.26 2.54 0.76
C SER A 79 2.61 3.24 0.95
N LEU A 80 2.59 4.54 1.05
CA LEU A 80 3.72 5.43 1.33
C LEU A 80 3.30 6.47 2.37
N GLY A 81 4.28 7.11 3.01
CA GLY A 81 4.07 8.15 4.02
C GLY A 81 4.62 7.79 5.39
N ALA A 82 4.89 6.51 5.68
CA ALA A 82 5.50 6.13 6.96
C ALA A 82 6.88 6.78 7.14
N ASN A 83 7.72 6.79 6.11
CA ASN A 83 9.03 7.45 6.16
C ASN A 83 8.93 8.98 6.19
N ASP A 84 7.90 9.56 5.58
CA ASP A 84 7.61 11.00 5.69
C ASP A 84 7.29 11.36 7.14
N MET A 85 6.41 10.61 7.76
CA MET A 85 6.04 10.75 9.16
C MET A 85 7.27 10.62 10.07
N LEU A 86 8.07 9.56 9.94
CA LEU A 86 9.26 9.34 10.75
C LEU A 86 10.28 10.46 10.64
N ARG A 87 10.33 11.16 9.51
CA ARG A 87 11.24 12.29 9.25
C ARG A 87 10.61 13.65 9.55
N GLY A 88 9.35 13.69 10.00
CA GLY A 88 8.64 14.93 10.29
C GLY A 88 8.38 15.79 9.05
N ILE A 89 8.28 15.17 7.86
CA ILE A 89 7.92 15.88 6.62
C ILE A 89 6.52 16.45 6.76
N ASN A 90 6.32 17.66 6.22
CA ASN A 90 5.02 18.33 6.28
C ASN A 90 3.92 17.42 5.68
N PRO A 91 2.80 17.17 6.39
CA PRO A 91 1.68 16.39 5.90
C PRO A 91 1.13 16.85 4.54
N ASP A 92 1.11 18.17 4.27
CA ASP A 92 0.66 18.71 2.98
C ASP A 92 1.58 18.26 1.83
N GLU A 93 2.89 18.18 2.07
CA GLU A 93 3.85 17.69 1.08
C GLU A 93 3.61 16.18 0.80
N THR A 94 3.44 15.40 1.85
CA THR A 94 3.11 13.97 1.73
C THR A 94 1.81 13.78 0.94
N GLN A 95 0.78 14.55 1.26
CA GLN A 95 -0.52 14.50 0.55
C GLN A 95 -0.36 14.85 -0.93
N ASN A 96 0.34 15.93 -1.25
CA ASN A 96 0.56 16.36 -2.62
C ASN A 96 1.32 15.32 -3.46
N ASN A 97 2.33 14.67 -2.88
CA ASN A 97 3.08 13.61 -3.56
C ASN A 97 2.21 12.38 -3.82
N LEU A 98 1.45 11.93 -2.82
CA LEU A 98 0.52 10.80 -2.98
C LEU A 98 -0.57 11.11 -4.01
N GLU A 99 -1.09 12.32 -4.03
CA GLU A 99 -2.07 12.78 -5.01
C GLU A 99 -1.54 12.67 -6.44
N GLN A 100 -0.30 13.10 -6.67
CA GLN A 100 0.33 13.00 -7.99
C GLN A 100 0.54 11.53 -8.39
N ILE A 101 0.99 10.66 -7.47
CA ILE A 101 1.13 9.22 -7.72
C ILE A 101 -0.22 8.60 -8.13
N ILE A 102 -1.29 8.92 -7.42
CA ILE A 102 -2.65 8.46 -7.73
C ILE A 102 -3.07 8.91 -9.14
N THR A 103 -2.85 10.19 -9.44
CA THR A 103 -3.19 10.78 -10.74
C THR A 103 -2.43 10.10 -11.88
N ILE A 104 -1.13 9.84 -11.71
CA ILE A 104 -0.31 9.13 -12.70
C ILE A 104 -0.86 7.72 -12.94
N ALA A 105 -1.22 6.98 -11.89
CA ALA A 105 -1.78 5.65 -12.03
C ALA A 105 -3.14 5.67 -12.74
N GLN A 106 -4.05 6.57 -12.34
CA GLN A 106 -5.38 6.70 -12.96
C GLN A 106 -5.31 7.12 -14.43
N ASN A 107 -4.37 8.00 -14.80
CA ASN A 107 -4.15 8.39 -16.21
C ASN A 107 -3.67 7.22 -17.07
N LYS A 108 -3.09 6.19 -16.48
CA LYS A 108 -2.73 4.93 -17.14
C LYS A 108 -3.85 3.88 -17.06
N ASN A 109 -5.05 4.25 -16.60
CA ASN A 109 -6.19 3.35 -16.34
C ASN A 109 -5.90 2.26 -15.30
N ILE A 110 -4.92 2.46 -14.43
CA ILE A 110 -4.59 1.55 -13.34
C ILE A 110 -5.50 1.88 -12.15
N LYS A 111 -6.20 0.87 -11.64
CA LYS A 111 -6.99 0.97 -10.41
C LYS A 111 -6.06 1.16 -9.21
N VAL A 112 -6.52 1.86 -8.17
CA VAL A 112 -5.72 2.11 -6.97
C VAL A 112 -6.49 1.69 -5.73
N ILE A 113 -5.85 0.94 -4.83
CA ILE A 113 -6.24 0.79 -3.43
C ILE A 113 -5.25 1.63 -2.62
N LEU A 114 -5.76 2.52 -1.80
CA LEU A 114 -4.92 3.32 -0.90
C LEU A 114 -4.84 2.63 0.46
N ALA A 115 -3.62 2.33 0.93
CA ALA A 115 -3.35 1.76 2.23
C ALA A 115 -2.70 2.82 3.13
N GLY A 116 -3.44 3.27 4.13
CA GLY A 116 -3.08 4.40 4.97
C GLY A 116 -2.10 4.06 6.09
N MET A 117 -1.59 5.13 6.68
CA MET A 117 -0.72 5.14 7.85
C MET A 117 -1.25 6.13 8.88
N MET A 118 -0.91 5.92 10.15
CA MET A 118 -1.33 6.79 11.24
C MET A 118 -0.11 7.31 11.99
N ALA A 119 -0.09 8.63 12.29
CA ALA A 119 1.01 9.22 13.06
C ALA A 119 0.86 8.94 14.55
N PRO A 120 1.96 8.70 15.29
CA PRO A 120 1.93 8.59 16.73
C PRO A 120 1.70 9.96 17.37
N THR A 121 1.18 9.96 18.60
CA THR A 121 0.93 11.19 19.38
C THR A 121 2.21 11.96 19.74
N SER A 122 3.36 11.29 19.72
CA SER A 122 4.68 11.88 19.99
C SER A 122 5.08 12.98 18.99
N HIS A 123 4.48 13.00 17.80
CA HIS A 123 4.70 14.05 16.79
C HIS A 123 3.90 15.34 17.09
N GLY A 124 3.11 15.36 18.15
CA GLY A 124 2.24 16.46 18.52
C GLY A 124 0.86 16.37 17.86
N PHE A 125 -0.11 16.98 18.55
CA PHE A 125 -1.53 16.87 18.17
C PHE A 125 -1.81 17.41 16.75
N ASN A 126 -1.23 18.55 16.39
CA ASN A 126 -1.48 19.17 15.07
C ASN A 126 -0.93 18.32 13.94
N TYR A 127 0.33 17.86 14.05
CA TYR A 127 0.93 16.99 13.07
C TYR A 127 0.11 15.71 12.87
N LYS A 128 -0.21 15.03 13.97
CA LYS A 128 -1.04 13.81 13.90
C LYS A 128 -2.38 14.07 13.22
N LYS A 129 -3.09 15.12 13.62
CA LYS A 129 -4.38 15.48 13.04
C LYS A 129 -4.29 15.71 11.53
N ASP A 130 -3.25 16.39 11.07
CA ASP A 130 -3.08 16.74 9.67
C ASP A 130 -2.57 15.55 8.85
N PHE A 131 -1.70 14.71 9.43
CA PHE A 131 -1.23 13.49 8.79
C PHE A 131 -2.35 12.44 8.65
N ASP A 132 -3.11 12.19 9.69
CA ASP A 132 -4.16 11.15 9.70
C ASP A 132 -5.31 11.45 8.72
N LYS A 133 -5.47 12.71 8.29
CA LYS A 133 -6.48 13.11 7.27
C LYS A 133 -6.06 12.79 5.83
N ILE A 134 -4.79 12.64 5.55
CA ILE A 134 -4.26 12.49 4.18
C ILE A 134 -5.00 11.39 3.43
N TYR A 135 -5.05 10.20 4.00
CA TYR A 135 -5.58 9.02 3.29
C TYR A 135 -7.11 9.05 3.12
N PRO A 136 -7.92 9.39 4.16
CA PRO A 136 -9.35 9.56 3.98
C PRO A 136 -9.70 10.66 2.97
N ASP A 137 -8.99 11.78 2.98
CA ASP A 137 -9.25 12.89 2.06
C ASP A 137 -8.92 12.50 0.61
N LEU A 138 -7.78 11.85 0.37
CA LEU A 138 -7.42 11.33 -0.96
C LEU A 138 -8.37 10.23 -1.43
N SER A 139 -8.74 9.30 -0.55
CA SER A 139 -9.72 8.26 -0.86
C SER A 139 -11.05 8.87 -1.31
N LYS A 140 -11.57 9.85 -0.58
CA LYS A 140 -12.80 10.55 -0.93
C LYS A 140 -12.67 11.34 -2.23
N LYS A 141 -11.58 12.09 -2.41
CA LYS A 141 -11.33 12.94 -3.58
C LYS A 141 -11.26 12.14 -4.87
N TYR A 142 -10.60 10.98 -4.84
CA TYR A 142 -10.34 10.13 -6.01
C TYR A 142 -11.24 8.90 -6.08
N ASN A 143 -12.22 8.77 -5.17
CA ASN A 143 -13.14 7.63 -5.07
C ASN A 143 -12.38 6.28 -5.04
N LEU A 144 -11.40 6.17 -4.12
CA LEU A 144 -10.54 5.00 -3.98
C LEU A 144 -10.99 4.12 -2.82
N PRO A 145 -10.91 2.78 -2.96
CA PRO A 145 -10.92 1.91 -1.80
C PRO A 145 -9.81 2.28 -0.83
N LEU A 146 -10.15 2.34 0.46
CA LEU A 146 -9.22 2.70 1.53
C LEU A 146 -9.06 1.56 2.52
N ILE A 147 -7.82 1.20 2.81
CA ILE A 147 -7.41 0.50 4.02
C ILE A 147 -6.95 1.59 4.99
N PRO A 148 -7.71 1.91 6.05
CA PRO A 148 -7.42 3.09 6.88
C PRO A 148 -6.04 3.04 7.52
N PHE A 149 -5.59 1.84 7.93
CA PHE A 149 -4.28 1.63 8.55
C PHE A 149 -3.71 0.28 8.11
N LEU A 150 -2.61 0.28 7.34
CA LEU A 150 -1.98 -0.93 6.83
C LEU A 150 -1.59 -1.90 7.94
N LEU A 151 -1.08 -1.37 9.07
CA LEU A 151 -0.59 -2.15 10.20
C LEU A 151 -1.66 -2.47 11.25
N GLU A 152 -2.95 -2.37 10.89
CA GLU A 152 -4.04 -2.72 11.80
C GLU A 152 -3.88 -4.18 12.30
N GLY A 153 -3.94 -4.35 13.62
CA GLY A 153 -3.74 -5.65 14.26
C GLY A 153 -2.29 -6.10 14.37
N VAL A 154 -1.31 -5.37 13.83
CA VAL A 154 0.14 -5.70 13.85
C VAL A 154 0.94 -4.67 14.64
N ALA A 155 0.68 -3.37 14.44
CA ALA A 155 1.43 -2.30 15.08
C ALA A 155 1.48 -2.47 16.61
N LEU A 156 2.65 -2.17 17.20
CA LEU A 156 2.89 -2.20 18.64
C LEU A 156 2.76 -3.59 19.31
N LYS A 157 2.70 -4.67 18.52
CA LYS A 157 2.67 -6.04 19.07
C LYS A 157 4.04 -6.69 18.88
N PRO A 158 4.83 -6.90 19.95
CA PRO A 158 6.17 -7.46 19.83
C PRO A 158 6.21 -8.81 19.09
N ASP A 159 5.22 -9.68 19.32
CA ASP A 159 5.13 -11.00 18.70
C ASP A 159 4.86 -10.96 17.18
N LEU A 160 4.44 -9.80 16.64
CA LEU A 160 4.12 -9.61 15.23
C LEU A 160 5.10 -8.69 14.50
N ASN A 161 6.10 -8.18 15.22
CA ASN A 161 7.12 -7.30 14.66
C ASN A 161 8.52 -7.87 14.87
N GLN A 162 9.45 -7.42 14.04
CA GLN A 162 10.87 -7.71 14.18
C GLN A 162 11.43 -7.01 15.44
N SER A 163 12.67 -7.29 15.78
CA SER A 163 13.32 -6.74 16.99
C SER A 163 13.40 -5.22 17.02
N ASP A 164 13.24 -4.55 15.88
CA ASP A 164 13.20 -3.09 15.78
C ASP A 164 11.85 -2.49 16.23
N GLY A 165 10.83 -3.32 16.44
CA GLY A 165 9.50 -2.91 16.89
C GLY A 165 8.66 -2.15 15.85
N MET A 166 9.15 -2.02 14.61
CA MET A 166 8.52 -1.24 13.53
C MET A 166 8.12 -2.09 12.33
N HIS A 167 8.99 -3.00 11.92
CA HIS A 167 8.75 -3.82 10.75
C HIS A 167 8.04 -5.12 11.12
N PRO A 168 6.99 -5.50 10.39
CA PRO A 168 6.33 -6.80 10.61
C PRO A 168 7.31 -7.96 10.48
N ASN A 169 7.17 -8.97 11.35
CA ASN A 169 7.79 -10.26 11.14
C ASN A 169 6.91 -11.14 10.21
N GLU A 170 7.26 -12.39 10.04
CA GLU A 170 6.51 -13.32 9.20
C GLU A 170 5.02 -13.40 9.58
N GLN A 171 4.70 -13.47 10.88
CA GLN A 171 3.32 -13.54 11.38
C GLN A 171 2.57 -12.23 11.12
N GLY A 172 3.22 -11.08 11.34
CA GLY A 172 2.66 -9.77 11.04
C GLY A 172 2.36 -9.62 9.54
N THR A 173 3.27 -10.08 8.69
CA THR A 173 3.08 -10.04 7.22
C THR A 173 1.88 -10.88 6.77
N LEU A 174 1.63 -12.04 7.39
CA LEU A 174 0.43 -12.84 7.11
C LEU A 174 -0.87 -12.08 7.43
N ILE A 175 -0.90 -11.30 8.52
CA ILE A 175 -2.06 -10.48 8.88
C ILE A 175 -2.29 -9.37 7.86
N ILE A 176 -1.22 -8.66 7.48
CA ILE A 176 -1.27 -7.62 6.45
C ILE A 176 -1.75 -8.19 5.12
N SER A 177 -1.24 -9.34 4.71
CA SER A 177 -1.65 -10.03 3.49
C SER A 177 -3.17 -10.30 3.46
N LYS A 178 -3.75 -10.77 4.57
CA LYS A 178 -5.21 -10.99 4.69
C LYS A 178 -6.01 -9.69 4.55
N THR A 179 -5.50 -8.59 5.12
CA THR A 179 -6.12 -7.26 5.00
C THR A 179 -6.14 -6.78 3.55
N LEU A 180 -5.00 -6.91 2.85
CA LEU A 180 -4.92 -6.57 1.43
C LEU A 180 -5.84 -7.46 0.58
N GLN A 181 -5.78 -8.77 0.78
CA GLN A 181 -6.61 -9.76 0.07
C GLN A 181 -8.10 -9.45 0.23
N LYS A 182 -8.53 -9.16 1.46
CA LYS A 182 -9.93 -8.76 1.72
C LYS A 182 -10.32 -7.52 0.92
N SER A 183 -9.49 -6.47 0.95
CA SER A 183 -9.78 -5.24 0.22
C SER A 183 -9.83 -5.44 -1.30
N ILE A 184 -8.94 -6.24 -1.86
CA ILE A 184 -8.94 -6.59 -3.28
C ILE A 184 -10.23 -7.32 -3.66
N LYS A 185 -10.61 -8.33 -2.89
CA LYS A 185 -11.84 -9.13 -3.12
C LYS A 185 -13.09 -8.26 -3.04
N ASP A 186 -13.22 -7.45 -2.00
CA ASP A 186 -14.41 -6.63 -1.77
C ASP A 186 -14.65 -5.59 -2.86
N ASN A 187 -13.58 -5.10 -3.50
CA ASN A 187 -13.67 -4.02 -4.46
C ASN A 187 -13.54 -4.46 -5.92
N TYR A 188 -12.79 -5.53 -6.21
CA TYR A 188 -12.41 -5.85 -7.58
C TYR A 188 -12.64 -7.30 -8.00
N LEU A 189 -12.84 -8.23 -7.05
CA LEU A 189 -12.99 -9.66 -7.35
C LEU A 189 -14.36 -10.20 -6.91
N LYS A 190 -15.38 -9.34 -6.84
CA LYS A 190 -16.76 -9.80 -6.54
C LYS A 190 -17.23 -10.75 -7.65
N PRO A 191 -17.94 -11.84 -7.27
CA PRO A 191 -18.49 -12.79 -8.21
C PRO A 191 -19.53 -12.16 -9.15
#